data_46b421529defbddcb884403e745ecb40
#
_entry.id   46b421529defbddcb884403e745ecb40
#
_cell.length_a   1.000
_cell.length_b   1.000
_cell.length_c   1.000
_cell.angle_alpha   90.00
_cell.angle_beta   90.00
_cell.angle_gamma   90.00
#
_symmetry.space_group_name_H-M   'P 1'
#
loop_
_entity.id
_entity.type
_entity.pdbx_description
1 polymer ?
#
loop_
_entity_poly.entity_id
_entity_poly.type
_entity_poly.pdbx_seq_one_letter_code
_entity_poly.pdbx_strand_id
1 'polypeptide(L)'
;AFPFDPQHCLAPLPRAYQCLQASAYPHHAQLAQEAGAASVQGASTQEPLLEQLASDALQGPCEDIVVESAAMDIDAAATLAVVTGDVARASTAEQALEGVRLLMLASAVVLRGPQALERERGQGPLLSRPATAFSPVAVTPDELGTAWAQGRVHLTVQTALNGRKLGL
;
A
#
# COMPACT_ATOMS: atom_id res chain seq x y z
N ALA A 1 -26.85 -5.25 -17.30
CA ALA A 1 -25.58 -4.53 -17.40
C ALA A 1 -25.83 -3.06 -17.05
N PHE A 2 -24.92 -2.44 -16.32
CA PHE A 2 -24.94 -1.01 -15.98
C PHE A 2 -23.60 -0.40 -16.43
N PRO A 3 -23.53 0.91 -16.71
CA PRO A 3 -22.28 1.57 -17.04
C PRO A 3 -21.29 1.45 -15.87
N PHE A 4 -20.02 1.23 -16.19
CA PHE A 4 -18.96 1.28 -15.20
C PHE A 4 -18.67 2.74 -14.83
N ASP A 5 -18.76 3.03 -13.53
CA ASP A 5 -18.49 4.36 -12.98
C ASP A 5 -17.59 4.22 -11.75
N PRO A 6 -16.34 4.67 -11.83
CA PRO A 6 -15.41 4.61 -10.70
C PRO A 6 -15.89 5.36 -9.46
N GLN A 7 -16.73 6.39 -9.61
CA GLN A 7 -17.24 7.17 -8.48
C GLN A 7 -18.23 6.39 -7.60
N HIS A 8 -18.81 5.33 -8.15
CA HIS A 8 -19.71 4.45 -7.43
C HIS A 8 -19.04 3.16 -6.93
N CYS A 9 -17.73 3.03 -7.14
CA CYS A 9 -16.98 1.89 -6.63
C CYS A 9 -16.64 2.09 -5.15
N LEU A 10 -16.91 1.07 -4.37
CA LEU A 10 -16.56 1.02 -2.94
C LEU A 10 -15.18 0.39 -2.75
N ALA A 11 -14.74 0.34 -1.50
CA ALA A 11 -13.55 -0.41 -1.12
C ALA A 11 -13.63 -1.87 -1.57
N PRO A 12 -12.53 -2.48 -2.03
CA PRO A 12 -12.54 -3.86 -2.55
C PRO A 12 -12.92 -4.88 -1.49
N LEU A 13 -12.55 -4.62 -0.25
CA LEU A 13 -12.88 -5.41 0.91
C LEU A 13 -13.38 -4.46 2.00
N PRO A 14 -14.66 -4.51 2.40
CA PRO A 14 -15.17 -3.62 3.44
C PRO A 14 -14.49 -3.85 4.78
N ARG A 15 -14.03 -5.06 5.02
CA ARG A 15 -13.20 -5.46 6.17
C ARG A 15 -12.34 -6.64 5.76
N ALA A 16 -11.03 -6.49 5.86
CA ALA A 16 -10.09 -7.58 5.74
C ALA A 16 -9.74 -8.13 7.13
N TYR A 17 -9.47 -9.41 7.24
CA TYR A 17 -8.99 -9.98 8.50
C TYR A 17 -7.64 -9.38 8.92
N GLN A 18 -6.80 -9.11 7.93
CA GLN A 18 -5.48 -8.54 8.16
C GLN A 18 -5.11 -7.64 6.98
N CYS A 19 -4.52 -6.50 7.27
CA CYS A 19 -3.92 -5.62 6.29
C CYS A 19 -2.46 -5.40 6.69
N LEU A 20 -1.55 -5.71 5.78
CA LEU A 20 -0.11 -5.56 5.99
C LEU A 20 0.47 -4.67 4.90
N GLN A 21 1.36 -3.79 5.29
CA GLN A 21 2.23 -3.08 4.35
C GLN A 21 3.63 -3.67 4.42
N ALA A 22 4.18 -3.99 3.25
CA ALA A 22 5.56 -4.41 3.11
C ALA A 22 6.37 -3.34 2.38
N SER A 23 7.47 -2.88 2.96
CA SER A 23 8.44 -2.05 2.26
C SER A 23 9.53 -2.95 1.69
N ALA A 24 9.41 -3.26 0.40
CA ALA A 24 10.28 -4.20 -0.29
C ALA A 24 11.14 -3.54 -1.39
N TYR A 25 11.06 -2.22 -1.54
CA TYR A 25 11.80 -1.50 -2.58
C TYR A 25 12.99 -0.75 -1.96
N PRO A 26 14.24 -1.15 -2.27
CA PRO A 26 15.44 -0.47 -1.74
C PRO A 26 15.48 1.02 -2.08
N HIS A 27 15.02 1.40 -3.27
CA HIS A 27 14.97 2.81 -3.69
C HIS A 27 14.03 3.64 -2.80
N HIS A 28 12.90 3.09 -2.36
CA HIS A 28 12.02 3.77 -1.40
C HIS A 28 12.72 4.02 -0.07
N ALA A 29 13.48 3.04 0.43
CA ALA A 29 14.26 3.19 1.66
C ALA A 29 15.34 4.27 1.52
N GLN A 30 15.99 4.34 0.36
CA GLN A 30 16.98 5.38 0.05
C GLN A 30 16.35 6.77 0.03
N LEU A 31 15.24 6.95 -0.68
CA LEU A 31 14.52 8.23 -0.73
C LEU A 31 14.04 8.67 0.66
N ALA A 32 13.56 7.75 1.46
CA ALA A 32 13.15 8.04 2.83
C ALA A 32 14.33 8.51 3.70
N GLN A 33 15.51 7.92 3.53
CA GLN A 33 16.75 8.35 4.18
C GLN A 33 17.18 9.75 3.74
N GLU A 34 17.18 10.03 2.44
CA GLU A 34 17.51 11.33 1.86
C GLU A 34 16.55 12.44 2.33
N ALA A 35 15.28 12.09 2.55
CA ALA A 35 14.27 12.99 3.10
C ALA A 35 14.36 13.17 4.62
N GLY A 36 15.40 12.61 5.28
CA GLY A 36 15.58 12.74 6.73
C GLY A 36 14.65 11.86 7.57
N ALA A 37 13.95 10.91 6.95
CA ALA A 37 13.23 9.92 7.72
C ALA A 37 14.24 9.07 8.49
N ALA A 38 14.04 8.95 9.81
CA ALA A 38 14.89 8.11 10.64
C ALA A 38 14.95 6.70 10.02
N SER A 39 16.16 6.26 9.68
CA SER A 39 16.36 4.89 9.22
C SER A 39 15.81 3.97 10.30
N VAL A 40 14.99 3.02 9.91
CA VAL A 40 14.65 1.92 10.80
C VAL A 40 15.98 1.20 11.05
N GLN A 41 16.58 1.45 12.22
CA GLN A 41 17.83 0.83 12.61
C GLN A 41 17.64 -0.69 12.56
N GLY A 42 18.45 -1.37 11.76
CA GLY A 42 18.42 -2.82 11.65
C GLY A 42 17.56 -3.38 10.51
N ALA A 43 17.00 -2.55 9.63
CA ALA A 43 16.38 -3.07 8.42
C ALA A 43 17.43 -3.78 7.58
N SER A 44 17.42 -5.10 7.63
CA SER A 44 18.19 -5.95 6.72
C SER A 44 17.68 -5.69 5.30
N THR A 45 18.56 -5.51 4.34
CA THR A 45 18.19 -5.47 2.91
C THR A 45 17.62 -6.81 2.43
N GLN A 46 17.69 -7.83 3.25
CA GLN A 46 17.21 -9.20 2.96
C GLN A 46 15.80 -9.46 3.48
N GLU A 47 15.30 -8.67 4.44
CA GLU A 47 13.97 -8.85 5.01
C GLU A 47 13.14 -7.60 4.78
N PRO A 48 11.90 -7.74 4.25
CA PRO A 48 11.01 -6.62 4.10
C PRO A 48 10.57 -6.10 5.48
N LEU A 49 10.48 -4.77 5.60
CA LEU A 49 9.84 -4.17 6.75
C LEU A 49 8.32 -4.38 6.64
N LEU A 50 7.74 -5.03 7.63
CA LEU A 50 6.31 -5.27 7.69
C LEU A 50 5.67 -4.38 8.76
N GLU A 51 4.61 -3.69 8.37
CA GLU A 51 3.75 -2.92 9.27
C GLU A 51 2.32 -3.46 9.18
N GLN A 52 1.69 -3.69 10.32
CA GLN A 52 0.27 -4.01 10.34
C GLN A 52 -0.53 -2.73 10.28
N LEU A 53 -1.47 -2.67 9.35
CA LEU A 53 -2.38 -1.54 9.17
C LEU A 53 -3.77 -1.86 9.70
N ALA A 54 -4.56 -0.82 9.93
CA ALA A 54 -5.99 -0.96 10.17
C ALA A 54 -6.65 -1.60 8.93
N SER A 55 -7.49 -2.59 9.16
CA SER A 55 -8.14 -3.36 8.09
C SER A 55 -9.57 -2.89 7.81
N ASP A 56 -10.02 -1.86 8.50
CA ASP A 56 -11.34 -1.24 8.43
C ASP A 56 -11.35 0.16 7.82
N ALA A 57 -10.17 0.71 7.50
CA ALA A 57 -10.00 2.03 6.89
C ALA A 57 -9.67 1.94 5.38
N LEU A 58 -10.29 0.98 4.68
CA LEU A 58 -10.13 0.82 3.24
C LEU A 58 -11.20 1.64 2.53
N GLN A 59 -10.78 2.40 1.52
CA GLN A 59 -11.64 3.31 0.77
C GLN A 59 -11.73 2.95 -0.71
N GLY A 60 -12.82 3.36 -1.33
CA GLY A 60 -12.99 3.32 -2.77
C GLY A 60 -12.11 4.33 -3.50
N PRO A 61 -12.06 4.26 -4.84
CA PRO A 61 -11.09 5.01 -5.65
C PRO A 61 -11.29 6.52 -5.64
N CYS A 62 -12.50 6.98 -5.36
CA CYS A 62 -12.89 8.38 -5.43
C CYS A 62 -13.38 8.93 -4.08
N GLU A 63 -13.21 8.19 -3.01
CA GLU A 63 -13.56 8.67 -1.66
C GLU A 63 -12.50 9.66 -1.16
N ASP A 64 -12.96 10.71 -0.49
CA ASP A 64 -12.06 11.72 0.10
C ASP A 64 -11.34 11.15 1.32
N ILE A 65 -10.02 11.31 1.34
CA ILE A 65 -9.21 11.05 2.53
C ILE A 65 -9.19 12.33 3.37
N VAL A 66 -9.95 12.34 4.45
CA VAL A 66 -10.10 13.51 5.32
C VAL A 66 -8.94 13.58 6.30
N VAL A 67 -8.26 14.72 6.33
CA VAL A 67 -7.16 15.01 7.26
C VAL A 67 -7.48 16.32 7.98
N GLU A 68 -7.31 16.35 9.29
CA GLU A 68 -7.66 17.51 10.12
C GLU A 68 -6.85 18.77 9.79
N SER A 69 -5.58 18.62 9.42
CA SER A 69 -4.69 19.75 9.15
C SER A 69 -3.56 19.38 8.19
N ALA A 70 -3.23 20.31 7.30
CA ALA A 70 -2.03 20.21 6.46
C ALA A 70 -0.73 20.23 7.28
N ALA A 71 -0.77 20.77 8.51
CA ALA A 71 0.38 20.76 9.42
C ALA A 71 0.78 19.35 9.93
N MET A 72 -0.03 18.34 9.63
CA MET A 72 0.32 16.94 9.93
C MET A 72 1.37 16.36 9.00
N ASP A 73 1.88 17.14 8.04
CA ASP A 73 2.89 16.74 7.07
C ASP A 73 2.42 15.52 6.25
N ILE A 74 1.54 15.81 5.29
CA ILE A 74 0.83 14.80 4.49
C ILE A 74 1.74 14.31 3.37
N ASP A 75 1.98 13.02 3.34
CA ASP A 75 2.69 12.33 2.28
C ASP A 75 1.77 11.31 1.61
N ALA A 76 1.83 11.22 0.28
CA ALA A 76 1.03 10.31 -0.50
C ALA A 76 1.94 9.32 -1.26
N ALA A 77 1.68 8.05 -1.11
CA ALA A 77 2.41 6.98 -1.75
C ALA A 77 1.50 6.14 -2.64
N ALA A 78 1.97 5.86 -3.85
CA ALA A 78 1.37 4.83 -4.69
C ALA A 78 1.97 3.47 -4.30
N THR A 79 1.13 2.46 -4.21
CA THR A 79 1.52 1.10 -3.85
C THR A 79 0.77 0.06 -4.68
N LEU A 80 1.33 -1.13 -4.75
CA LEU A 80 0.66 -2.30 -5.30
C LEU A 80 0.02 -3.06 -4.14
N ALA A 81 -1.28 -3.25 -4.22
CA ALA A 81 -2.04 -4.05 -3.28
C ALA A 81 -2.23 -5.47 -3.84
N VAL A 82 -2.08 -6.43 -2.96
CA VAL A 82 -2.26 -7.86 -3.24
C VAL A 82 -3.37 -8.39 -2.34
N VAL A 83 -4.41 -8.94 -2.93
CA VAL A 83 -5.45 -9.65 -2.21
C VAL A 83 -5.13 -11.14 -2.26
N THR A 84 -5.00 -11.75 -1.09
CA THR A 84 -4.72 -13.18 -0.97
C THR A 84 -5.95 -13.95 -0.54
N GLY A 85 -6.02 -15.22 -0.92
CA GLY A 85 -6.85 -16.20 -0.22
C GLY A 85 -6.15 -16.65 1.07
N ASP A 86 -6.65 -17.72 1.63
CA ASP A 86 -6.04 -18.34 2.81
C ASP A 86 -4.65 -18.89 2.48
N VAL A 87 -3.67 -18.51 3.29
CA VAL A 87 -2.30 -19.01 3.21
C VAL A 87 -2.02 -19.80 4.49
N ALA A 88 -1.71 -21.07 4.35
CA ALA A 88 -1.45 -21.94 5.49
C ALA A 88 -0.22 -21.46 6.26
N ARG A 89 -0.26 -21.67 7.58
CA ARG A 89 0.91 -21.39 8.41
C ARG A 89 2.10 -22.27 8.00
N ALA A 90 3.29 -21.68 7.98
CA ALA A 90 4.53 -22.33 7.56
C ALA A 90 4.58 -22.75 6.07
N SER A 91 3.77 -22.11 5.21
CA SER A 91 3.89 -22.24 3.77
C SER A 91 5.28 -21.80 3.28
N THR A 92 5.77 -22.44 2.25
CA THR A 92 6.93 -21.93 1.51
C THR A 92 6.55 -20.67 0.73
N ALA A 93 7.55 -19.92 0.23
CA ALA A 93 7.31 -18.74 -0.58
C ALA A 93 6.50 -19.08 -1.85
N GLU A 94 6.81 -20.21 -2.49
CA GLU A 94 6.09 -20.67 -3.68
C GLU A 94 4.63 -20.99 -3.37
N GLN A 95 4.38 -21.71 -2.27
CA GLN A 95 3.02 -22.02 -1.82
C GLN A 95 2.25 -20.74 -1.45
N ALA A 96 2.92 -19.77 -0.82
CA ALA A 96 2.29 -18.49 -0.49
C ALA A 96 1.92 -17.69 -1.74
N LEU A 97 2.74 -17.74 -2.80
CA LEU A 97 2.44 -17.10 -4.08
C LEU A 97 1.18 -17.66 -4.75
N GLU A 98 0.89 -18.94 -4.60
CA GLU A 98 -0.35 -19.55 -5.07
C GLU A 98 -1.60 -18.96 -4.38
N GLY A 99 -1.41 -18.36 -3.21
CA GLY A 99 -2.45 -17.64 -2.49
C GLY A 99 -2.84 -16.30 -3.09
N VAL A 100 -2.04 -15.70 -3.96
CA VAL A 100 -2.33 -14.44 -4.62
C VAL A 100 -3.54 -14.58 -5.54
N ARG A 101 -4.59 -13.80 -5.28
CA ARG A 101 -5.84 -13.86 -6.05
C ARG A 101 -6.01 -12.66 -6.95
N LEU A 102 -5.79 -11.45 -6.41
CA LEU A 102 -5.99 -10.22 -7.15
C LEU A 102 -4.84 -9.25 -6.89
N LEU A 103 -4.57 -8.44 -7.88
CA LEU A 103 -3.62 -7.33 -7.84
C LEU A 103 -4.35 -6.04 -8.19
N MET A 104 -4.04 -4.96 -7.50
CA MET A 104 -4.64 -3.67 -7.76
C MET A 104 -3.72 -2.54 -7.30
N LEU A 105 -3.96 -1.33 -7.78
CA LEU A 105 -3.27 -0.16 -7.29
C LEU A 105 -3.93 0.35 -6.02
N ALA A 106 -3.13 0.92 -5.14
CA ALA A 106 -3.62 1.63 -3.98
C ALA A 106 -2.86 2.95 -3.77
N SER A 107 -3.54 3.91 -3.19
CA SER A 107 -2.97 5.18 -2.76
C SER A 107 -3.05 5.24 -1.24
N ALA A 108 -1.91 5.24 -0.60
CA ALA A 108 -1.78 5.32 0.85
C ALA A 108 -1.37 6.73 1.25
N VAL A 109 -2.09 7.31 2.22
CA VAL A 109 -1.71 8.57 2.85
C VAL A 109 -1.00 8.30 4.16
N VAL A 110 0.09 9.02 4.37
CA VAL A 110 0.89 8.97 5.60
C VAL A 110 0.97 10.36 6.20
N LEU A 111 0.66 10.48 7.47
CA LEU A 111 0.84 11.70 8.25
C LEU A 111 2.20 11.62 8.96
N ARG A 112 3.21 12.30 8.43
CA ARG A 112 4.60 12.15 8.90
C ARG A 112 4.80 12.65 10.33
N GLY A 113 4.10 13.70 10.73
CA GLY A 113 4.12 14.20 12.12
C GLY A 113 3.63 13.14 13.13
N PRO A 114 2.38 12.66 13.03
CA PRO A 114 1.90 11.55 13.86
C PRO A 114 2.76 10.30 13.77
N GLN A 115 3.26 9.94 12.58
CA GLN A 115 4.12 8.76 12.41
C GLN A 115 5.41 8.84 13.24
N ALA A 116 6.02 10.03 13.30
CA ALA A 116 7.23 10.21 14.10
C ALA A 116 6.95 9.95 15.58
N LEU A 117 5.85 10.47 16.11
CA LEU A 117 5.43 10.26 17.50
C LEU A 117 5.08 8.80 17.81
N GLU A 118 4.40 8.12 16.90
CA GLU A 118 4.08 6.69 17.05
C GLU A 118 5.36 5.85 17.12
N ARG A 119 6.34 6.11 16.26
CA ARG A 119 7.63 5.44 16.27
C ARG A 119 8.42 5.70 17.54
N GLU A 120 8.46 6.93 18.01
CA GLU A 120 9.13 7.31 19.25
C GLU A 120 8.57 6.56 20.46
N ARG A 121 7.27 6.28 20.44
CA ARG A 121 6.56 5.53 21.48
C ARG A 121 6.61 4.01 21.28
N GLY A 122 7.25 3.52 20.22
CA GLY A 122 7.25 2.10 19.87
C GLY A 122 5.88 1.57 19.47
N GLN A 123 4.99 2.44 19.01
CA GLN A 123 3.66 2.09 18.52
C GLN A 123 3.71 1.78 17.02
N GLY A 124 2.85 0.88 16.58
CA GLY A 124 2.56 0.71 15.15
C GLY A 124 1.73 1.87 14.60
N PRO A 125 1.56 1.94 13.27
CA PRO A 125 0.78 2.99 12.63
C PRO A 125 -0.70 2.88 13.01
N LEU A 126 -1.22 3.89 13.68
CA LEU A 126 -2.60 4.01 14.10
C LEU A 126 -3.22 5.31 13.58
N LEU A 127 -2.69 6.45 14.03
CA LEU A 127 -3.16 7.78 13.63
C LEU A 127 -2.47 8.27 12.36
N SER A 128 -1.27 7.79 12.09
CA SER A 128 -0.47 8.21 10.93
C SER A 128 -0.95 7.63 9.60
N ARG A 129 -1.91 6.72 9.61
CA ARG A 129 -2.49 6.07 8.42
C ARG A 129 -4.00 6.25 8.40
N PRO A 130 -4.51 7.44 8.00
CA PRO A 130 -5.94 7.74 8.09
C PRO A 130 -6.78 6.86 7.17
N ALA A 131 -6.28 6.55 5.96
CA ALA A 131 -6.97 5.69 5.03
C ALA A 131 -6.06 5.22 3.89
N THR A 132 -6.50 4.17 3.19
CA THR A 132 -5.91 3.70 1.94
C THR A 132 -7.01 3.57 0.90
N ALA A 133 -6.90 4.31 -0.21
CA ALA A 133 -7.82 4.24 -1.33
C ALA A 133 -7.33 3.22 -2.37
N PHE A 134 -8.25 2.45 -2.93
CA PHE A 134 -7.94 1.38 -3.87
C PHE A 134 -8.48 1.68 -5.26
N SER A 135 -7.80 1.17 -6.29
CA SER A 135 -8.27 1.29 -7.67
C SER A 135 -9.66 0.65 -7.84
N PRO A 136 -10.47 1.17 -8.78
CA PRO A 136 -11.82 0.66 -9.01
C PRO A 136 -11.84 -0.71 -9.70
N VAL A 137 -10.68 -1.19 -10.11
CA VAL A 137 -10.50 -2.49 -10.77
C VAL A 137 -9.37 -3.26 -10.12
N ALA A 138 -9.52 -4.57 -10.10
CA ALA A 138 -8.50 -5.52 -9.73
C ALA A 138 -8.29 -6.50 -10.89
N VAL A 139 -7.09 -7.04 -11.02
CA VAL A 139 -6.77 -8.04 -12.03
C VAL A 139 -6.25 -9.31 -11.37
N THR A 140 -6.49 -10.43 -12.00
CA THR A 140 -5.83 -11.70 -11.62
C THR A 140 -4.39 -11.72 -12.13
N PRO A 141 -3.47 -12.46 -11.50
CA PRO A 141 -2.07 -12.51 -11.95
C PRO A 141 -1.89 -12.90 -13.43
N ASP A 142 -2.74 -13.79 -13.96
CA ASP A 142 -2.71 -14.24 -15.35
C ASP A 142 -3.05 -13.13 -16.36
N GLU A 143 -3.92 -12.18 -16.00
CA GLU A 143 -4.23 -11.01 -16.84
C GLU A 143 -3.01 -10.11 -17.09
N LEU A 144 -2.02 -10.15 -16.22
CA LEU A 144 -0.77 -9.41 -16.38
C LEU A 144 0.21 -10.12 -17.34
N GLY A 145 -0.05 -11.37 -17.72
CA GLY A 145 0.79 -12.15 -18.61
C GLY A 145 2.26 -12.14 -18.20
N THR A 146 3.15 -11.75 -19.11
CA THR A 146 4.60 -11.71 -18.85
C THR A 146 5.03 -10.61 -17.87
N ALA A 147 4.18 -9.64 -17.58
CA ALA A 147 4.47 -8.63 -16.58
C ALA A 147 4.39 -9.16 -15.14
N TRP A 148 3.73 -10.30 -14.93
CA TRP A 148 3.76 -11.01 -13.66
C TRP A 148 4.79 -12.14 -13.72
N ALA A 149 5.90 -11.99 -13.02
CA ALA A 149 6.93 -13.02 -12.98
C ALA A 149 7.56 -13.10 -11.58
N GLN A 150 7.70 -14.33 -11.08
CA GLN A 150 8.36 -14.62 -9.80
C GLN A 150 7.79 -13.80 -8.60
N GLY A 151 6.48 -13.59 -8.56
CA GLY A 151 5.84 -12.82 -7.50
C GLY A 151 6.06 -11.30 -7.61
N ARG A 152 6.45 -10.80 -8.78
CA ARG A 152 6.70 -9.37 -9.04
C ARG A 152 5.92 -8.88 -10.24
N VAL A 153 5.49 -7.63 -10.16
CA VAL A 153 4.91 -6.90 -11.29
C VAL A 153 5.99 -6.06 -11.95
N HIS A 154 6.30 -6.35 -13.22
CA HIS A 154 7.30 -5.66 -14.01
C HIS A 154 6.67 -4.56 -14.87
N LEU A 155 6.02 -3.59 -14.19
CA LEU A 155 5.39 -2.43 -14.81
C LEU A 155 5.78 -1.16 -14.05
N THR A 156 5.64 -0.03 -14.73
CA THR A 156 5.90 1.28 -14.12
C THR A 156 4.64 1.82 -13.44
N VAL A 157 4.75 2.19 -12.18
CA VAL A 157 3.70 2.94 -11.47
C VAL A 157 3.92 4.43 -11.72
N GLN A 158 2.89 5.13 -12.18
CA GLN A 158 2.91 6.57 -12.39
C GLN A 158 2.02 7.25 -11.36
N THR A 159 2.55 8.27 -10.70
CA THR A 159 1.81 9.06 -9.72
C THR A 159 1.69 10.51 -10.22
N ALA A 160 0.52 11.08 -10.05
CA ALA A 160 0.29 12.49 -10.34
C ALA A 160 -0.50 13.15 -9.19
N LEU A 161 -0.16 14.38 -8.89
CA LEU A 161 -0.90 15.23 -7.95
C LEU A 161 -1.40 16.46 -8.70
N ASN A 162 -2.70 16.70 -8.69
CA ASN A 162 -3.34 17.81 -9.41
C ASN A 162 -2.93 17.88 -10.90
N GLY A 163 -2.86 16.71 -11.55
CA GLY A 163 -2.46 16.57 -12.94
C GLY A 163 -0.94 16.69 -13.22
N ARG A 164 -0.13 16.99 -12.21
CA ARG A 164 1.33 17.06 -12.33
C ARG A 164 1.97 15.72 -11.92
N LYS A 165 2.79 15.16 -12.79
CA LYS A 165 3.57 13.94 -12.45
C LYS A 165 4.51 14.22 -11.26
N LEU A 166 4.49 13.32 -10.29
CA LEU A 166 5.36 13.37 -9.10
C LEU A 166 6.58 12.44 -9.21
N GLY A 167 6.52 11.42 -10.05
CA GLY A 167 7.60 10.47 -10.20
C GLY A 167 7.27 9.41 -11.24
N LEU A 168 8.27 8.62 -11.58
CA LEU A 168 8.23 7.43 -12.42
C LEU A 168 8.73 6.26 -11.59
#